data_7680fdd8a68baeeb66fec9b300256e3b
#
_entry.id   7680fdd8a68baeeb66fec9b300256e3b
#
_cell.length_a   1.000
_cell.length_b   1.000
_cell.length_c   1.000
_cell.angle_alpha   90.00
_cell.angle_beta   90.00
_cell.angle_gamma   90.00
#
_symmetry.space_group_name_H-M   'P 1'
#
loop_
_entity.id
_entity.type
_entity.pdbx_description
1 polymer ?
#
loop_
_entity_poly.entity_id
_entity_poly.type
_entity_poly.pdbx_seq_one_letter_code
_entity_poly.pdbx_strand_id
1 'polypeptide(L)'
;GFVFVCLSDSSPALPDYLGEVSAELNACGMADLRFYRRMVYDLDCNWKVFVDNYLDGGYHVPILHKGLSNAIDYRGYKSRFGERHATQYCEMSNDNESEETRRGSMANYIWLYPNMMFNFYDDILDTNLVIPVSENRCKVVFDFYFTEGQFDDEFKEQSITMSDRIQAEDEMICLSVQKGLQSRAYEVGRLSPEKE
;
A
#
# COMPACT_ATOMS: atom_id res chain seq x y z
N GLY A 1 -12.41 -1.66 13.30
CA GLY A 1 -12.76 -2.26 12.01
C GLY A 1 -13.13 -1.21 10.98
N PHE A 2 -13.21 -1.62 9.71
CA PHE A 2 -13.57 -0.74 8.61
C PHE A 2 -15.08 -0.75 8.36
N VAL A 3 -15.61 0.38 7.92
CA VAL A 3 -17.03 0.52 7.53
C VAL A 3 -17.08 0.61 6.01
N PHE A 4 -17.82 -0.31 5.39
CA PHE A 4 -18.08 -0.31 3.95
C PHE A 4 -19.51 0.14 3.68
N VAL A 5 -19.70 0.92 2.63
CA VAL A 5 -21.01 1.42 2.21
C VAL A 5 -21.28 0.93 0.78
N CYS A 6 -22.43 0.35 0.57
CA CYS A 6 -22.92 -0.01 -0.74
C CYS A 6 -24.11 0.89 -1.12
N LEU A 7 -24.05 1.46 -2.33
CA LEU A 7 -25.11 2.33 -2.88
C LEU A 7 -26.00 1.59 -3.89
N SER A 8 -25.81 0.27 -4.08
CA SER A 8 -26.55 -0.54 -5.03
C SER A 8 -27.23 -1.72 -4.33
N ASP A 9 -28.52 -1.92 -4.63
CA ASP A 9 -29.28 -3.06 -4.12
C ASP A 9 -28.85 -4.41 -4.73
N SER A 10 -28.08 -4.37 -5.82
CA SER A 10 -27.58 -5.55 -6.55
C SER A 10 -26.16 -5.96 -6.19
N SER A 11 -25.52 -5.29 -5.23
CA SER A 11 -24.17 -5.66 -4.81
C SER A 11 -24.15 -6.96 -4.00
N PRO A 12 -23.09 -7.78 -4.12
CA PRO A 12 -22.92 -8.94 -3.27
C PRO A 12 -22.80 -8.51 -1.80
N ALA A 13 -23.06 -9.42 -0.89
CA ALA A 13 -22.77 -9.20 0.53
C ALA A 13 -21.26 -8.93 0.73
N LEU A 14 -20.90 -8.13 1.73
CA LEU A 14 -19.51 -7.76 1.96
C LEU A 14 -18.55 -8.96 2.09
N PRO A 15 -18.87 -10.05 2.79
CA PRO A 15 -18.01 -11.24 2.83
C PRO A 15 -17.75 -11.84 1.44
N ASP A 16 -18.78 -11.89 0.57
CA ASP A 16 -18.66 -12.41 -0.78
C ASP A 16 -17.82 -11.47 -1.67
N TYR A 17 -17.94 -10.14 -1.44
CA TYR A 17 -17.13 -9.15 -2.14
C TYR A 17 -15.66 -9.25 -1.75
N LEU A 18 -15.36 -9.38 -0.47
CA LEU A 18 -14.00 -9.49 0.05
C LEU A 18 -13.36 -10.84 -0.31
N GLY A 19 -14.15 -11.92 -0.35
CA GLY A 19 -13.64 -13.24 -0.67
C GLY A 19 -12.44 -13.64 0.21
N GLU A 20 -11.35 -14.05 -0.43
CA GLU A 20 -10.12 -14.50 0.26
C GLU A 20 -9.44 -13.39 1.08
N VAL A 21 -9.59 -12.13 0.70
CA VAL A 21 -9.02 -10.97 1.43
C VAL A 21 -9.46 -10.96 2.89
N SER A 22 -10.71 -11.36 3.17
CA SER A 22 -11.21 -11.42 4.54
C SER A 22 -10.37 -12.33 5.45
N ALA A 23 -9.95 -13.48 4.92
CA ALA A 23 -9.10 -14.41 5.64
C ALA A 23 -7.67 -13.86 5.82
N GLU A 24 -7.13 -13.20 4.80
CA GLU A 24 -5.81 -12.58 4.84
C GLU A 24 -5.75 -11.44 5.87
N LEU A 25 -6.73 -10.55 5.86
CA LEU A 25 -6.83 -9.45 6.83
C LEU A 25 -6.95 -9.97 8.27
N ASN A 26 -7.73 -11.04 8.49
CA ASN A 26 -7.84 -11.67 9.79
C ASN A 26 -6.52 -12.32 10.26
N ALA A 27 -5.79 -12.95 9.32
CA ALA A 27 -4.49 -13.56 9.63
C ALA A 27 -3.42 -12.51 10.02
N CYS A 28 -3.56 -11.26 9.56
CA CYS A 28 -2.68 -10.16 9.92
C CYS A 28 -2.99 -9.51 11.29
N GLY A 29 -3.87 -10.11 12.12
CA GLY A 29 -4.13 -9.61 13.48
C GLY A 29 -4.91 -8.29 13.55
N MET A 30 -5.71 -7.98 12.52
CA MET A 30 -6.43 -6.69 12.39
C MET A 30 -7.30 -6.31 13.60
N ALA A 31 -7.77 -7.28 14.37
CA ALA A 31 -8.65 -7.04 15.53
C ALA A 31 -7.96 -6.30 16.69
N ASP A 32 -6.65 -6.45 16.82
CA ASP A 32 -5.85 -5.90 17.92
C ASP A 32 -5.27 -4.51 17.61
N LEU A 33 -5.41 -4.07 16.36
CA LEU A 33 -4.92 -2.79 15.89
C LEU A 33 -5.82 -1.64 16.37
N ARG A 34 -5.19 -0.52 16.74
CA ARG A 34 -5.86 0.73 17.14
C ARG A 34 -5.42 1.86 16.23
N PHE A 35 -6.41 2.63 15.76
CA PHE A 35 -6.16 3.84 14.99
C PHE A 35 -5.32 4.83 15.80
N TYR A 36 -4.30 5.37 15.16
CA TYR A 36 -3.40 6.35 15.77
C TYR A 36 -3.48 7.71 15.08
N ARG A 37 -3.31 7.73 13.74
CA ARG A 37 -3.26 9.00 12.97
C ARG A 37 -3.78 8.83 11.55
N ARG A 38 -4.30 9.94 10.99
CA ARG A 38 -4.61 10.10 9.59
C ARG A 38 -3.72 11.16 8.96
N MET A 39 -3.21 10.88 7.77
CA MET A 39 -2.58 11.84 6.87
C MET A 39 -3.31 11.85 5.53
N VAL A 40 -3.27 12.98 4.82
CA VAL A 40 -3.97 13.15 3.54
C VAL A 40 -3.04 13.84 2.56
N TYR A 41 -2.86 13.24 1.39
CA TYR A 41 -2.02 13.74 0.32
C TYR A 41 -2.86 14.07 -0.91
N ASP A 42 -2.63 15.24 -1.51
CA ASP A 42 -3.24 15.66 -2.77
C ASP A 42 -2.21 15.47 -3.89
N LEU A 43 -2.50 14.59 -4.87
CA LEU A 43 -1.60 14.25 -5.96
C LEU A 43 -2.14 14.73 -7.31
N ASP A 44 -1.31 15.39 -8.11
CA ASP A 44 -1.62 15.83 -9.47
C ASP A 44 -1.41 14.69 -10.49
N CYS A 45 -2.00 13.53 -10.22
CA CYS A 45 -2.05 12.39 -11.14
C CYS A 45 -3.42 11.70 -11.09
N ASN A 46 -3.72 10.92 -12.13
CA ASN A 46 -4.89 10.05 -12.12
C ASN A 46 -4.75 9.00 -11.00
N TRP A 47 -5.85 8.70 -10.31
CA TRP A 47 -5.85 7.73 -9.22
C TRP A 47 -5.32 6.35 -9.61
N LYS A 48 -5.50 5.94 -10.88
CA LYS A 48 -4.98 4.67 -11.38
C LYS A 48 -3.46 4.66 -11.49
N VAL A 49 -2.84 5.81 -11.73
CA VAL A 49 -1.36 5.93 -11.74
C VAL A 49 -0.79 5.57 -10.36
N PHE A 50 -1.43 6.06 -9.30
CA PHE A 50 -1.02 5.70 -7.94
C PHE A 50 -1.27 4.21 -7.63
N VAL A 51 -2.40 3.66 -8.09
CA VAL A 51 -2.70 2.22 -7.95
C VAL A 51 -1.71 1.37 -8.74
N ASP A 52 -1.37 1.75 -9.97
CA ASP A 52 -0.39 1.03 -10.79
C ASP A 52 1.02 1.07 -10.16
N ASN A 53 1.41 2.21 -9.56
CA ASN A 53 2.68 2.31 -8.82
C ASN A 53 2.72 1.32 -7.64
N TYR A 54 1.63 1.16 -6.92
CA TYR A 54 1.52 0.18 -5.83
C TYR A 54 1.57 -1.27 -6.33
N LEU A 55 1.06 -1.54 -7.52
CA LEU A 55 0.90 -2.88 -8.09
C LEU A 55 2.03 -3.33 -9.02
N ASP A 56 3.08 -2.54 -9.19
CA ASP A 56 4.18 -2.82 -10.14
C ASP A 56 5.08 -4.01 -9.75
N GLY A 57 4.69 -4.82 -8.78
CA GLY A 57 5.50 -5.93 -8.28
C GLY A 57 6.72 -5.47 -7.49
N GLY A 58 6.72 -4.25 -6.99
CA GLY A 58 7.79 -3.64 -6.22
C GLY A 58 9.02 -3.25 -7.05
N TYR A 59 8.93 -3.17 -8.38
CA TYR A 59 10.07 -2.82 -9.25
C TYR A 59 10.70 -1.46 -8.92
N HIS A 60 9.91 -0.49 -8.51
CA HIS A 60 10.40 0.83 -8.12
C HIS A 60 11.11 0.82 -6.76
N VAL A 61 10.80 -0.12 -5.87
CA VAL A 61 11.33 -0.16 -4.49
C VAL A 61 12.85 -0.09 -4.41
N PRO A 62 13.64 -0.96 -5.07
CA PRO A 62 15.11 -0.90 -4.98
C PRO A 62 15.71 0.34 -5.65
N ILE A 63 14.95 1.04 -6.48
CA ILE A 63 15.41 2.21 -7.22
C ILE A 63 15.11 3.50 -6.46
N LEU A 64 13.88 3.63 -5.96
CA LEU A 64 13.36 4.86 -5.34
C LEU A 64 13.41 4.82 -3.82
N HIS A 65 12.95 3.74 -3.21
CA HIS A 65 12.77 3.62 -1.76
C HIS A 65 13.97 2.94 -1.11
N LYS A 66 15.11 3.63 -1.04
CA LYS A 66 16.33 3.05 -0.44
C LYS A 66 16.13 2.57 0.99
N GLY A 67 15.35 3.30 1.79
CA GLY A 67 15.01 2.90 3.16
C GLY A 67 14.20 1.61 3.18
N LEU A 68 13.11 1.55 2.42
CA LEU A 68 12.27 0.35 2.33
C LEU A 68 13.02 -0.84 1.71
N SER A 69 13.82 -0.59 0.67
CA SER A 69 14.63 -1.63 0.01
C SER A 69 15.63 -2.30 0.95
N ASN A 70 16.08 -1.58 1.98
CA ASN A 70 16.95 -2.14 3.03
C ASN A 70 16.16 -2.94 4.08
N ALA A 71 14.89 -2.63 4.26
CA ALA A 71 14.03 -3.26 5.28
C ALA A 71 13.38 -4.58 4.83
N ILE A 72 13.35 -4.86 3.52
CA ILE A 72 12.68 -6.04 2.96
C ILE A 72 13.63 -6.90 2.12
N ASP A 73 13.41 -8.22 2.08
CA ASP A 73 14.06 -9.10 1.11
C ASP A 73 13.35 -9.03 -0.25
N TYR A 74 13.76 -8.08 -1.09
CA TYR A 74 13.19 -7.91 -2.42
C TYR A 74 13.38 -9.14 -3.34
N ARG A 75 14.37 -9.97 -3.13
CA ARG A 75 14.57 -11.21 -3.93
C ARG A 75 13.47 -12.22 -3.67
N GLY A 76 12.96 -12.24 -2.44
CA GLY A 76 11.83 -13.06 -2.02
C GLY A 76 10.45 -12.46 -2.32
N TYR A 77 10.38 -11.26 -2.91
CA TYR A 77 9.14 -10.56 -3.19
C TYR A 77 8.26 -11.34 -4.18
N LYS A 78 7.02 -11.61 -3.79
CA LYS A 78 6.06 -12.42 -4.57
C LYS A 78 4.72 -11.72 -4.64
N SER A 79 3.99 -12.00 -5.73
CA SER A 79 2.63 -11.52 -5.94
C SER A 79 1.66 -12.69 -6.08
N ARG A 80 0.46 -12.52 -5.52
CA ARG A 80 -0.68 -13.43 -5.66
C ARG A 80 -1.91 -12.62 -6.05
N PHE A 81 -2.69 -13.13 -6.98
CA PHE A 81 -3.83 -12.44 -7.55
C PHE A 81 -5.11 -13.21 -7.28
N GLY A 82 -6.14 -12.50 -6.82
CA GLY A 82 -7.51 -12.98 -6.71
C GLY A 82 -8.44 -12.24 -7.67
N GLU A 83 -9.75 -12.49 -7.55
CA GLU A 83 -10.74 -11.88 -8.46
C GLU A 83 -10.79 -10.34 -8.33
N ARG A 84 -10.65 -9.83 -7.10
CA ARG A 84 -10.77 -8.38 -6.77
C ARG A 84 -9.65 -7.88 -5.87
N HIS A 85 -8.55 -8.61 -5.79
CA HIS A 85 -7.42 -8.21 -4.97
C HIS A 85 -6.11 -8.71 -5.56
N ALA A 86 -5.04 -8.05 -5.15
CA ALA A 86 -3.67 -8.53 -5.30
C ALA A 86 -2.98 -8.44 -3.95
N THR A 87 -2.22 -9.47 -3.60
CA THR A 87 -1.37 -9.49 -2.41
C THR A 87 0.07 -9.66 -2.83
N GLN A 88 0.88 -8.69 -2.47
CA GLN A 88 2.33 -8.71 -2.64
C GLN A 88 2.94 -8.95 -1.25
N TYR A 89 3.94 -9.81 -1.14
CA TYR A 89 4.52 -10.15 0.15
C TYR A 89 6.00 -10.54 0.03
N CYS A 90 6.74 -10.27 1.10
CA CYS A 90 8.14 -10.64 1.23
C CYS A 90 8.53 -10.78 2.70
N GLU A 91 9.65 -11.45 2.97
CA GLU A 91 10.27 -11.47 4.28
C GLU A 91 10.89 -10.10 4.59
N MET A 92 10.88 -9.72 5.87
CA MET A 92 11.62 -8.56 6.33
C MET A 92 13.10 -8.90 6.42
N SER A 93 13.97 -7.95 6.04
CA SER A 93 15.42 -8.13 6.17
C SER A 93 15.84 -8.09 7.63
N ASN A 94 16.62 -9.06 8.05
CA ASN A 94 17.20 -9.12 9.40
C ASN A 94 18.51 -8.30 9.54
N ASP A 95 19.00 -7.71 8.45
CA ASP A 95 20.36 -7.15 8.39
C ASP A 95 20.46 -5.68 8.88
N ASN A 96 19.35 -5.04 9.25
CA ASN A 96 19.34 -3.62 9.60
C ASN A 96 19.00 -3.33 11.05
N GLU A 97 20.04 -3.23 11.87
CA GLU A 97 19.95 -2.62 13.20
C GLU A 97 19.61 -1.10 13.16
N SER A 98 19.61 -0.46 11.98
CA SER A 98 19.58 1.01 11.89
C SER A 98 18.23 1.64 11.53
N GLU A 99 17.22 0.87 11.09
CA GLU A 99 15.90 1.44 10.79
C GLU A 99 14.77 0.58 11.41
N GLU A 100 14.67 0.61 12.73
CA GLU A 100 13.69 -0.14 13.53
C GLU A 100 12.22 0.29 13.36
N THR A 101 11.89 1.09 12.35
CA THR A 101 10.55 1.68 12.15
C THR A 101 9.54 0.76 11.47
N ARG A 102 10.03 -0.35 10.88
CA ARG A 102 9.22 -1.44 10.34
C ARG A 102 9.73 -2.73 10.97
N ARG A 103 8.95 -3.31 11.86
CA ARG A 103 9.28 -4.54 12.57
C ARG A 103 8.39 -5.67 12.09
N GLY A 104 8.90 -6.88 12.20
CA GLY A 104 8.14 -8.07 11.88
C GLY A 104 8.92 -9.08 11.05
N SER A 105 8.29 -10.20 10.77
CA SER A 105 8.84 -11.27 9.95
C SER A 105 8.46 -11.13 8.47
N MET A 106 7.29 -10.56 8.21
CA MET A 106 6.71 -10.45 6.87
C MET A 106 6.17 -9.05 6.62
N ALA A 107 6.36 -8.56 5.40
CA ALA A 107 5.61 -7.45 4.85
C ALA A 107 4.52 -7.98 3.90
N ASN A 108 3.27 -7.53 4.08
CA ASN A 108 2.15 -7.87 3.24
C ASN A 108 1.49 -6.60 2.73
N TYR A 109 1.41 -6.47 1.40
CA TYR A 109 0.81 -5.34 0.70
C TYR A 109 -0.41 -5.86 -0.05
N ILE A 110 -1.60 -5.57 0.46
CA ILE A 110 -2.86 -6.05 -0.08
C ILE A 110 -3.60 -4.89 -0.75
N TRP A 111 -3.82 -5.00 -2.05
CA TRP A 111 -4.73 -4.11 -2.76
C TRP A 111 -6.10 -4.78 -2.89
N LEU A 112 -7.15 -4.07 -2.50
CA LEU A 112 -8.54 -4.43 -2.72
C LEU A 112 -9.13 -3.48 -3.77
N TYR A 113 -9.63 -4.06 -4.85
CA TYR A 113 -10.30 -3.31 -5.92
C TYR A 113 -11.42 -2.42 -5.36
N PRO A 114 -11.59 -1.16 -5.83
CA PRO A 114 -10.75 -0.53 -6.85
C PRO A 114 -9.56 0.25 -6.29
N ASN A 115 -9.55 0.65 -5.03
CA ASN A 115 -8.71 1.75 -4.58
C ASN A 115 -8.32 1.71 -3.09
N MET A 116 -8.46 0.56 -2.43
CA MET A 116 -8.09 0.39 -1.02
C MET A 116 -6.86 -0.50 -0.89
N MET A 117 -5.90 -0.08 -0.09
CA MET A 117 -4.64 -0.78 0.15
C MET A 117 -4.41 -0.97 1.63
N PHE A 118 -3.75 -2.06 2.00
CA PHE A 118 -3.41 -2.44 3.37
C PHE A 118 -1.95 -2.87 3.40
N ASN A 119 -1.13 -2.20 4.19
CA ASN A 119 0.29 -2.48 4.35
C ASN A 119 0.51 -3.00 5.77
N PHE A 120 0.71 -4.31 5.91
CA PHE A 120 0.93 -4.97 7.18
C PHE A 120 2.40 -5.28 7.42
N TYR A 121 2.85 -5.00 8.64
CA TYR A 121 4.17 -5.33 9.18
C TYR A 121 3.98 -5.86 10.60
N ASP A 122 3.51 -7.11 10.72
CA ASP A 122 3.09 -7.75 11.97
C ASP A 122 2.13 -6.85 12.80
N ASP A 123 2.63 -6.12 13.81
CA ASP A 123 1.85 -5.27 14.73
C ASP A 123 1.55 -3.86 14.20
N ILE A 124 1.84 -3.59 12.94
CA ILE A 124 1.65 -2.27 12.30
C ILE A 124 0.81 -2.44 11.03
N LEU A 125 -0.16 -1.55 10.87
CA LEU A 125 -0.93 -1.41 9.64
C LEU A 125 -0.97 0.06 9.24
N ASP A 126 -0.65 0.34 7.99
CA ASP A 126 -1.11 1.55 7.33
C ASP A 126 -2.01 1.22 6.15
N THR A 127 -3.05 2.02 5.96
CA THR A 127 -3.98 1.88 4.85
C THR A 127 -3.90 3.06 3.92
N ASN A 128 -4.09 2.82 2.62
CA ASN A 128 -4.16 3.87 1.61
C ASN A 128 -5.51 3.79 0.90
N LEU A 129 -6.36 4.78 1.09
CA LEU A 129 -7.58 4.94 0.32
C LEU A 129 -7.34 6.00 -0.76
N VAL A 130 -7.36 5.57 -2.03
CA VAL A 130 -7.11 6.46 -3.17
C VAL A 130 -8.42 6.99 -3.72
N ILE A 131 -8.69 8.28 -3.53
CA ILE A 131 -9.94 8.92 -3.89
C ILE A 131 -9.76 9.70 -5.20
N PRO A 132 -10.46 9.33 -6.29
CA PRO A 132 -10.47 10.13 -7.50
C PRO A 132 -11.07 11.52 -7.25
N VAL A 133 -10.38 12.59 -7.65
CA VAL A 133 -10.88 13.96 -7.58
C VAL A 133 -11.23 14.48 -8.97
N SER A 134 -10.37 14.20 -9.96
CA SER A 134 -10.58 14.49 -11.36
C SER A 134 -9.82 13.51 -12.24
N GLU A 135 -9.84 13.70 -13.55
CA GLU A 135 -9.06 12.91 -14.51
C GLU A 135 -7.54 12.91 -14.21
N ASN A 136 -7.02 14.03 -13.71
CA ASN A 136 -5.59 14.22 -13.46
C ASN A 136 -5.27 14.56 -12.00
N ARG A 137 -6.17 14.24 -11.08
CA ARG A 137 -5.96 14.52 -9.66
C ARG A 137 -6.62 13.47 -8.78
N CYS A 138 -5.91 13.01 -7.79
CA CYS A 138 -6.43 12.15 -6.74
C CYS A 138 -6.01 12.64 -5.36
N LYS A 139 -6.65 12.04 -4.35
CA LYS A 139 -6.31 12.23 -2.95
C LYS A 139 -6.03 10.87 -2.35
N VAL A 140 -4.94 10.74 -1.60
CA VAL A 140 -4.61 9.51 -0.90
C VAL A 140 -4.73 9.74 0.59
N VAL A 141 -5.58 8.95 1.25
CA VAL A 141 -5.80 9.00 2.68
C VAL A 141 -5.08 7.83 3.32
N PHE A 142 -4.08 8.14 4.15
CA PHE A 142 -3.36 7.17 4.96
C PHE A 142 -3.95 7.14 6.37
N ASP A 143 -4.31 5.97 6.86
CA ASP A 143 -4.64 5.73 8.25
C ASP A 143 -3.63 4.78 8.87
N PHE A 144 -3.02 5.19 9.98
CA PHE A 144 -2.02 4.43 10.70
C PHE A 144 -2.61 3.77 11.93
N TYR A 145 -2.31 2.48 12.09
CA TYR A 145 -2.78 1.64 13.19
C TYR A 145 -1.62 0.89 13.80
N PHE A 146 -1.64 0.73 15.10
CA PHE A 146 -0.64 -0.02 15.87
C PHE A 146 -1.34 -0.93 16.87
N THR A 147 -0.73 -2.08 17.18
CA THR A 147 -1.20 -2.96 18.25
C THR A 147 -1.06 -2.22 19.60
N GLU A 148 -2.12 -2.24 20.39
CA GLU A 148 -2.19 -1.54 21.67
C GLU A 148 -1.11 -2.03 22.63
N GLY A 149 -0.35 -1.08 23.18
CA GLY A 149 0.70 -1.35 24.18
C GLY A 149 2.01 -1.93 23.64
N GLN A 150 2.13 -2.18 22.34
CA GLN A 150 3.36 -2.74 21.74
C GLN A 150 4.43 -1.67 21.44
N PHE A 151 4.02 -0.44 21.19
CA PHE A 151 4.92 0.63 20.76
C PHE A 151 4.69 1.91 21.58
N ASP A 152 5.78 2.59 21.92
CA ASP A 152 5.71 3.95 22.45
C ASP A 152 5.41 4.99 21.35
N ASP A 153 5.17 6.23 21.75
CA ASP A 153 4.80 7.28 20.82
C ASP A 153 5.99 7.71 19.94
N GLU A 154 7.23 7.59 20.44
CA GLU A 154 8.43 7.89 19.67
C GLU A 154 8.56 6.95 18.47
N PHE A 155 8.42 5.64 18.69
CA PHE A 155 8.43 4.65 17.61
C PHE A 155 7.31 4.92 16.59
N LYS A 156 6.07 5.20 17.04
CA LYS A 156 4.94 5.49 16.13
C LYS A 156 5.22 6.70 15.26
N GLU A 157 5.79 7.78 15.81
CA GLU A 157 6.16 8.97 15.06
C GLU A 157 7.28 8.71 14.05
N GLN A 158 8.27 7.91 14.41
CA GLN A 158 9.35 7.51 13.50
C GLN A 158 8.79 6.65 12.35
N SER A 159 7.91 5.70 12.64
CA SER A 159 7.24 4.85 11.64
C SER A 159 6.41 5.68 10.66
N ILE A 160 5.66 6.67 11.13
CA ILE A 160 4.88 7.59 10.28
C ILE A 160 5.81 8.48 9.43
N THR A 161 6.90 8.98 10.01
CA THR A 161 7.89 9.79 9.28
C THR A 161 8.51 9.00 8.13
N MET A 162 8.78 7.71 8.33
CA MET A 162 9.26 6.84 7.26
C MET A 162 8.21 6.69 6.15
N SER A 163 6.93 6.45 6.50
CA SER A 163 5.85 6.37 5.52
C SER A 163 5.66 7.67 4.74
N ASP A 164 5.75 8.82 5.42
CA ASP A 164 5.64 10.14 4.78
C ASP A 164 6.75 10.38 3.76
N ARG A 165 7.96 9.94 4.08
CA ARG A 165 9.10 10.01 3.14
C ARG A 165 8.89 9.12 1.92
N ILE A 166 8.44 7.87 2.11
CA ILE A 166 8.13 6.94 1.02
C ILE A 166 7.03 7.54 0.14
N GLN A 167 5.97 8.07 0.75
CA GLN A 167 4.87 8.72 0.02
C GLN A 167 5.34 9.92 -0.83
N ALA A 168 6.28 10.73 -0.32
CA ALA A 168 6.85 11.83 -1.11
C ALA A 168 7.66 11.34 -2.33
N GLU A 169 8.35 10.19 -2.21
CA GLU A 169 9.04 9.53 -3.32
C GLU A 169 8.05 8.98 -4.34
N ASP A 170 6.96 8.34 -3.89
CA ASP A 170 5.86 7.85 -4.74
C ASP A 170 5.15 8.99 -5.48
N GLU A 171 4.92 10.12 -4.83
CA GLU A 171 4.34 11.30 -5.47
C GLU A 171 5.19 11.77 -6.65
N MET A 172 6.51 11.88 -6.48
CA MET A 172 7.42 12.29 -7.55
C MET A 172 7.34 11.38 -8.77
N ILE A 173 7.32 10.06 -8.57
CA ILE A 173 7.27 9.14 -9.70
C ILE A 173 5.88 9.14 -10.36
N CYS A 174 4.81 9.17 -9.58
CA CYS A 174 3.44 9.28 -10.10
C CYS A 174 3.23 10.52 -10.96
N LEU A 175 3.76 11.67 -10.55
CA LEU A 175 3.75 12.91 -11.35
C LEU A 175 4.53 12.75 -12.66
N SER A 176 5.67 12.06 -12.63
CA SER A 176 6.47 11.79 -13.82
C SER A 176 5.74 10.85 -14.78
N VAL A 177 5.14 9.77 -14.27
CA VAL A 177 4.34 8.82 -15.05
C VAL A 177 3.13 9.52 -15.66
N GLN A 178 2.39 10.34 -14.90
CA GLN A 178 1.25 11.13 -15.42
C GLN A 178 1.64 11.98 -16.62
N LYS A 179 2.80 12.65 -16.57
CA LYS A 179 3.33 13.42 -17.71
C LYS A 179 3.67 12.51 -18.90
N GLY A 180 4.24 11.35 -18.64
CA GLY A 180 4.56 10.35 -19.67
C GLY A 180 3.31 9.85 -20.39
N LEU A 181 2.24 9.54 -19.65
CA LEU A 181 0.95 9.11 -20.21
C LEU A 181 0.29 10.16 -21.12
N GLN A 182 0.56 11.45 -20.90
CA GLN A 182 0.08 12.54 -21.75
C GLN A 182 0.94 12.77 -22.99
N SER A 183 2.06 12.06 -23.13
CA SER A 183 2.93 12.15 -24.27
C SER A 183 2.30 11.57 -25.55
N ARG A 184 2.52 12.20 -26.69
CA ARG A 184 2.09 11.67 -28.01
C ARG A 184 2.82 10.38 -28.38
N ALA A 185 3.92 10.07 -27.72
CA ALA A 185 4.70 8.84 -27.96
C ALA A 185 4.22 7.66 -27.10
N TYR A 186 3.31 7.88 -26.14
CA TYR A 186 2.76 6.80 -25.34
C TYR A 186 1.68 6.06 -26.14
N GLU A 187 1.84 4.76 -26.24
CA GLU A 187 0.87 3.88 -26.91
C GLU A 187 0.26 2.88 -25.94
N VAL A 188 1.09 2.12 -25.20
CA VAL A 188 0.63 1.09 -24.27
C VAL A 188 1.70 0.82 -23.20
N GLY A 189 1.27 0.56 -21.98
CA GLY A 189 2.10 0.02 -20.91
C GLY A 189 2.41 -1.46 -21.16
N ARG A 190 3.55 -1.93 -20.64
CA ARG A 190 3.96 -3.33 -20.70
C ARG A 190 4.12 -3.84 -19.29
N LEU A 191 3.43 -4.93 -18.97
CA LEU A 191 3.54 -5.62 -17.69
C LEU A 191 4.82 -6.48 -17.67
N SER A 192 5.40 -6.66 -16.50
CA SER A 192 6.52 -7.57 -16.31
C SER A 192 6.03 -9.03 -16.26
N PRO A 193 6.70 -9.95 -16.99
CA PRO A 193 6.32 -11.36 -16.92
C PRO A 193 6.75 -12.06 -15.62
N GLU A 194 7.53 -11.41 -14.78
CA GLU A 194 8.10 -12.02 -13.56
C GLU A 194 7.39 -11.59 -12.27
N LYS A 195 6.90 -10.36 -12.20
CA LYS A 195 6.44 -9.73 -10.96
C LYS A 195 5.01 -9.20 -10.98
N GLU A 196 4.45 -8.93 -12.15
CA GLU A 196 3.13 -8.35 -12.34
C GLU A 196 2.09 -9.33 -12.89
#